data_e9fa0d85488bf4ee3b6f801768d71ab0
#
_entry.id   e9fa0d85488bf4ee3b6f801768d71ab0
#
_cell.length_a   1.000
_cell.length_b   1.000
_cell.length_c   1.000
_cell.angle_alpha   90.00
_cell.angle_beta   90.00
_cell.angle_gamma   90.00
#
_symmetry.space_group_name_H-M   'P 1'
#
loop_
_entity.id
_entity.type
_entity.pdbx_description
1 polymer ?
#
loop_
_entity_poly.entity_id
_entity_poly.type
_entity_poly.pdbx_seq_one_letter_code
_entity_poly.pdbx_strand_id
1 'polypeptide(L)'
;RNMEFVLIGPGQLGQLLLRQAGRDCLVIGQDADSTRQIGELYGCPWTTKIERAAEGEVIAVVVPASAVPPVLEQVASCAKPGAVVLNFATAVDIPQNLREKRPDLVWSEAKLVGSAVGMAHGLPCMIVLGEHDPALLRRVQNSLPGLADQITLGDAALVPGVNRAATEAALRAVIALERELSDMGVPRALIDAALGGTVPGVSLSYQRGTLGGFARKIVQQIEEEG
;
A
#
# COMPACT_ATOMS: atom_id res chain seq x y z
N ARG A 1 15.76 -19.28 -12.37
CA ARG A 1 15.31 -19.52 -11.00
C ARG A 1 13.91 -18.93 -10.87
N ASN A 2 12.99 -19.67 -10.31
CA ASN A 2 11.64 -19.16 -10.03
C ASN A 2 11.68 -18.32 -8.75
N MET A 3 11.10 -17.12 -8.79
CA MET A 3 10.91 -16.23 -7.63
C MET A 3 9.44 -16.21 -7.25
N GLU A 4 9.11 -16.38 -5.97
CA GLU A 4 7.73 -16.27 -5.52
C GLU A 4 7.19 -14.85 -5.68
N PHE A 5 8.05 -13.85 -5.45
CA PHE A 5 7.69 -12.43 -5.49
C PHE A 5 8.73 -11.59 -6.22
N VAL A 6 8.30 -10.79 -7.18
CA VAL A 6 9.14 -9.78 -7.85
C VAL A 6 8.56 -8.41 -7.60
N LEU A 7 9.34 -7.52 -7.01
CA LEU A 7 8.99 -6.12 -6.82
C LEU A 7 9.62 -5.26 -7.90
N ILE A 8 8.81 -4.47 -8.60
CA ILE A 8 9.26 -3.42 -9.51
C ILE A 8 8.91 -2.06 -8.90
N GLY A 9 9.93 -1.26 -8.60
CA GLY A 9 9.79 0.04 -7.95
C GLY A 9 10.03 0.01 -6.44
N PRO A 10 11.31 0.01 -6.00
CA PRO A 10 11.67 -0.06 -4.58
C PRO A 10 11.60 1.31 -3.88
N GLY A 11 10.49 2.02 -4.06
CA GLY A 11 10.13 3.21 -3.29
C GLY A 11 9.66 2.88 -1.87
N GLN A 12 9.06 3.84 -1.19
CA GLN A 12 8.64 3.68 0.20
C GLN A 12 7.66 2.50 0.39
N LEU A 13 6.60 2.44 -0.42
CA LEU A 13 5.64 1.32 -0.36
C LEU A 13 6.28 0.01 -0.80
N GLY A 14 7.08 0.02 -1.87
CA GLY A 14 7.78 -1.17 -2.37
C GLY A 14 8.67 -1.81 -1.31
N GLN A 15 9.42 -1.02 -0.54
CA GLN A 15 10.27 -1.50 0.55
C GLN A 15 9.44 -2.11 1.70
N LEU A 16 8.27 -1.54 2.01
CA LEU A 16 7.36 -2.12 2.99
C LEU A 16 6.82 -3.48 2.53
N LEU A 17 6.49 -3.63 1.25
CA LEU A 17 6.08 -4.91 0.68
C LEU A 17 7.22 -5.93 0.73
N LEU A 18 8.46 -5.53 0.41
CA LEU A 18 9.63 -6.42 0.53
C LEU A 18 9.83 -6.95 1.96
N ARG A 19 9.62 -6.11 2.97
CA ARG A 19 9.68 -6.52 4.37
C ARG A 19 8.69 -7.60 4.71
N GLN A 20 7.56 -7.66 4.02
CA GLN A 20 6.46 -8.59 4.23
C GLN A 20 6.48 -9.79 3.28
N ALA A 21 7.37 -9.76 2.27
CA ALA A 21 7.52 -10.82 1.29
C ALA A 21 8.22 -12.05 1.88
N GLY A 22 7.99 -13.19 1.24
CA GLY A 22 8.74 -14.43 1.51
C GLY A 22 10.22 -14.30 1.12
N ARG A 23 11.00 -15.34 1.40
CA ARG A 23 12.46 -15.32 1.16
C ARG A 23 12.86 -15.33 -0.32
N ASP A 24 12.00 -15.87 -1.19
CA ASP A 24 12.27 -15.96 -2.63
C ASP A 24 11.73 -14.72 -3.36
N CYS A 25 12.35 -13.57 -3.12
CA CYS A 25 12.01 -12.29 -3.72
C CYS A 25 13.13 -11.77 -4.64
N LEU A 26 12.76 -10.92 -5.61
CA LEU A 26 13.66 -10.18 -6.49
C LEU A 26 13.24 -8.72 -6.51
N VAL A 27 14.20 -7.81 -6.41
CA VAL A 27 13.96 -6.36 -6.51
C VAL A 27 14.43 -5.85 -7.87
N ILE A 28 13.56 -5.14 -8.56
CA ILE A 28 13.86 -4.45 -9.82
C ILE A 28 13.67 -2.95 -9.63
N GLY A 29 14.70 -2.17 -9.89
CA GLY A 29 14.66 -0.70 -9.83
C GLY A 29 15.42 -0.06 -10.98
N GLN A 30 15.26 1.25 -11.16
CA GLN A 30 15.93 1.99 -12.25
C GLN A 30 17.36 2.38 -11.91
N ASP A 31 17.60 2.80 -10.68
CA ASP A 31 18.92 3.20 -10.20
C ASP A 31 19.66 2.01 -9.59
N ALA A 32 20.82 1.69 -10.13
CA ALA A 32 21.58 0.51 -9.73
C ALA A 32 22.05 0.57 -8.27
N ASP A 33 22.52 1.74 -7.80
CA ASP A 33 23.10 1.88 -6.47
C ASP A 33 22.02 1.80 -5.40
N SER A 34 20.92 2.52 -5.56
CA SER A 34 19.80 2.45 -4.61
C SER A 34 19.13 1.09 -4.61
N THR A 35 18.95 0.47 -5.79
CA THR A 35 18.36 -0.86 -5.90
C THR A 35 19.23 -1.93 -5.23
N ARG A 36 20.56 -1.84 -5.38
CA ARG A 36 21.53 -2.70 -4.71
C ARG A 36 21.43 -2.56 -3.19
N GLN A 37 21.46 -1.32 -2.68
CA GLN A 37 21.35 -1.07 -1.23
C GLN A 37 20.07 -1.65 -0.64
N ILE A 38 18.94 -1.53 -1.33
CA ILE A 38 17.67 -2.10 -0.90
C ILE A 38 17.69 -3.62 -0.97
N GLY A 39 18.22 -4.22 -2.04
CA GLY A 39 18.39 -5.65 -2.13
C GLY A 39 19.23 -6.22 -1.00
N GLU A 40 20.37 -5.60 -0.69
CA GLU A 40 21.24 -5.97 0.42
C GLU A 40 20.53 -5.82 1.78
N LEU A 41 19.80 -4.71 1.99
CA LEU A 41 19.07 -4.44 3.24
C LEU A 41 18.02 -5.52 3.55
N TYR A 42 17.30 -6.00 2.53
CA TYR A 42 16.24 -7.01 2.68
C TYR A 42 16.69 -8.44 2.36
N GLY A 43 17.95 -8.64 2.02
CA GLY A 43 18.48 -9.97 1.66
C GLY A 43 17.91 -10.52 0.37
N CYS A 44 17.47 -9.66 -0.56
CA CYS A 44 16.90 -10.02 -1.86
C CYS A 44 17.90 -9.82 -2.99
N PRO A 45 18.00 -10.73 -3.98
CA PRO A 45 18.60 -10.42 -5.26
C PRO A 45 18.02 -9.15 -5.87
N TRP A 46 18.83 -8.42 -6.61
CA TRP A 46 18.43 -7.16 -7.23
C TRP A 46 18.92 -7.04 -8.68
N THR A 47 18.28 -6.19 -9.45
CA THR A 47 18.68 -5.88 -10.83
C THR A 47 18.03 -4.57 -11.33
N THR A 48 18.60 -4.01 -12.40
CA THR A 48 17.94 -2.92 -13.17
C THR A 48 17.28 -3.45 -14.45
N LYS A 49 17.38 -4.75 -14.73
CA LYS A 49 16.85 -5.39 -15.94
C LYS A 49 15.42 -5.86 -15.70
N ILE A 50 14.45 -5.17 -16.31
CA ILE A 50 13.03 -5.47 -16.15
C ILE A 50 12.65 -6.84 -16.72
N GLU A 51 13.41 -7.36 -17.70
CA GLU A 51 13.20 -8.67 -18.30
C GLU A 51 13.28 -9.80 -17.26
N ARG A 52 13.95 -9.58 -16.15
CA ARG A 52 13.97 -10.54 -15.04
C ARG A 52 12.65 -10.66 -14.28
N ALA A 53 11.65 -9.80 -14.58
CA ALA A 53 10.29 -10.01 -14.12
C ALA A 53 9.72 -11.37 -14.60
N ALA A 54 10.23 -11.92 -15.70
CA ALA A 54 9.91 -13.27 -16.17
C ALA A 54 10.17 -14.39 -15.13
N GLU A 55 10.98 -14.13 -14.10
CA GLU A 55 11.25 -15.09 -13.02
C GLU A 55 10.12 -15.14 -11.98
N GLY A 56 9.20 -14.13 -11.97
CA GLY A 56 8.18 -13.96 -10.94
C GLY A 56 6.94 -14.85 -11.09
N GLU A 57 6.46 -15.42 -9.97
CA GLU A 57 5.10 -15.96 -9.87
C GLU A 57 4.07 -14.84 -9.60
N VAL A 58 4.43 -13.90 -8.73
CA VAL A 58 3.67 -12.69 -8.43
C VAL A 58 4.59 -11.49 -8.66
N ILE A 59 4.20 -10.59 -9.54
CA ILE A 59 4.95 -9.40 -9.94
C ILE A 59 4.17 -8.17 -9.44
N ALA A 60 4.73 -7.45 -8.48
CA ALA A 60 4.15 -6.23 -7.94
C ALA A 60 4.78 -5.00 -8.61
N VAL A 61 3.97 -4.23 -9.31
CA VAL A 61 4.36 -2.96 -9.93
C VAL A 61 3.98 -1.82 -8.99
N VAL A 62 5.01 -1.20 -8.39
CA VAL A 62 4.89 -0.16 -7.35
C VAL A 62 5.70 1.06 -7.79
N VAL A 63 5.26 1.68 -8.86
CA VAL A 63 5.93 2.81 -9.50
C VAL A 63 5.01 4.04 -9.51
N PRO A 64 5.56 5.27 -9.70
CA PRO A 64 4.73 6.46 -9.87
C PRO A 64 3.72 6.29 -11.02
N ALA A 65 2.57 6.94 -10.90
CA ALA A 65 1.46 6.82 -11.85
C ALA A 65 1.87 7.00 -13.32
N SER A 66 2.76 7.97 -13.60
CA SER A 66 3.27 8.22 -14.96
C SER A 66 4.13 7.09 -15.53
N ALA A 67 4.73 6.26 -14.68
CA ALA A 67 5.56 5.14 -15.09
C ALA A 67 4.77 3.83 -15.25
N VAL A 68 3.52 3.77 -14.78
CA VAL A 68 2.71 2.54 -14.80
C VAL A 68 2.50 1.99 -16.21
N PRO A 69 2.01 2.76 -17.22
CA PRO A 69 1.76 2.21 -18.54
C PRO A 69 3.02 1.61 -19.20
N PRO A 70 4.16 2.33 -19.30
CA PRO A 70 5.35 1.75 -19.92
C PRO A 70 5.94 0.56 -19.16
N VAL A 71 5.87 0.55 -17.82
CA VAL A 71 6.34 -0.59 -17.01
C VAL A 71 5.46 -1.81 -17.23
N LEU A 72 4.14 -1.64 -17.24
CA LEU A 72 3.22 -2.76 -17.50
C LEU A 72 3.37 -3.33 -18.91
N GLU A 73 3.66 -2.50 -19.92
CA GLU A 73 3.97 -2.97 -21.29
C GLU A 73 5.25 -3.84 -21.30
N GLN A 74 6.28 -3.42 -20.60
CA GLN A 74 7.52 -4.18 -20.50
C GLN A 74 7.30 -5.50 -19.75
N VAL A 75 6.55 -5.49 -18.64
CA VAL A 75 6.16 -6.71 -17.92
C VAL A 75 5.35 -7.64 -18.83
N ALA A 76 4.39 -7.10 -19.58
CA ALA A 76 3.60 -7.88 -20.52
C ALA A 76 4.46 -8.58 -21.58
N SER A 77 5.58 -7.97 -21.99
CA SER A 77 6.45 -8.56 -23.00
C SER A 77 7.31 -9.72 -22.48
N CYS A 78 7.59 -9.79 -21.18
CA CYS A 78 8.53 -10.77 -20.61
C CYS A 78 7.92 -11.71 -19.57
N ALA A 79 6.83 -11.36 -18.90
CA ALA A 79 6.22 -12.19 -17.87
C ALA A 79 5.82 -13.58 -18.41
N LYS A 80 6.07 -14.61 -17.62
CA LYS A 80 5.73 -15.99 -17.98
C LYS A 80 4.21 -16.21 -17.93
N PRO A 81 3.66 -17.09 -18.76
CA PRO A 81 2.25 -17.45 -18.71
C PRO A 81 1.81 -17.88 -17.29
N GLY A 82 0.64 -17.42 -16.87
CA GLY A 82 0.10 -17.71 -15.54
C GLY A 82 0.66 -16.85 -14.40
N ALA A 83 1.63 -15.97 -14.65
CA ALA A 83 2.11 -15.05 -13.64
C ALA A 83 1.02 -14.05 -13.23
N VAL A 84 0.98 -13.70 -11.95
CA VAL A 84 0.14 -12.62 -11.42
C VAL A 84 0.87 -11.29 -11.59
N VAL A 85 0.20 -10.30 -12.16
CA VAL A 85 0.71 -8.93 -12.26
C VAL A 85 -0.20 -8.00 -11.48
N LEU A 86 0.35 -7.40 -10.43
CA LEU A 86 -0.35 -6.49 -9.52
C LEU A 86 0.02 -5.04 -9.81
N ASN A 87 -0.97 -4.19 -10.01
CA ASN A 87 -0.78 -2.74 -10.11
C ASN A 87 -1.13 -2.05 -8.80
N PHE A 88 -0.13 -1.51 -8.11
CA PHE A 88 -0.31 -0.80 -6.83
C PHE A 88 -0.55 0.72 -6.98
N ALA A 89 -0.50 1.27 -8.19
CA ALA A 89 -0.78 2.69 -8.39
C ALA A 89 -2.25 3.00 -8.11
N THR A 90 -2.51 3.98 -7.23
CA THR A 90 -3.88 4.34 -6.83
C THR A 90 -4.64 5.05 -7.95
N ALA A 91 -3.96 5.93 -8.70
CA ALA A 91 -4.58 6.83 -9.67
C ALA A 91 -4.63 6.31 -11.12
N VAL A 92 -3.98 5.19 -11.41
CA VAL A 92 -3.88 4.63 -12.77
C VAL A 92 -4.22 3.16 -12.73
N ASP A 93 -5.13 2.74 -13.60
CA ASP A 93 -5.53 1.34 -13.73
C ASP A 93 -4.75 0.61 -14.82
N ILE A 94 -4.77 -0.72 -14.78
CA ILE A 94 -4.20 -1.58 -15.82
C ILE A 94 -4.94 -1.32 -17.13
N PRO A 95 -4.24 -0.92 -18.22
CA PRO A 95 -4.85 -0.69 -19.51
C PRO A 95 -5.56 -1.95 -20.04
N GLN A 96 -6.79 -1.81 -20.52
CA GLN A 96 -7.59 -2.92 -21.02
C GLN A 96 -6.93 -3.67 -22.18
N ASN A 97 -6.24 -2.95 -23.07
CA ASN A 97 -5.51 -3.54 -24.18
C ASN A 97 -4.41 -4.52 -23.74
N LEU A 98 -3.82 -4.33 -22.55
CA LEU A 98 -2.82 -5.27 -22.02
C LEU A 98 -3.47 -6.57 -21.56
N ARG A 99 -4.64 -6.50 -20.92
CA ARG A 99 -5.43 -7.68 -20.54
C ARG A 99 -5.80 -8.51 -21.77
N GLU A 100 -6.20 -7.84 -22.86
CA GLU A 100 -6.55 -8.48 -24.13
C GLU A 100 -5.33 -9.07 -24.84
N LYS A 101 -4.19 -8.38 -24.83
CA LYS A 101 -2.94 -8.81 -25.46
C LYS A 101 -2.29 -10.01 -24.74
N ARG A 102 -2.43 -10.09 -23.42
CA ARG A 102 -1.87 -11.15 -22.58
C ARG A 102 -2.93 -11.74 -21.65
N PRO A 103 -3.93 -12.45 -22.23
CA PRO A 103 -4.98 -13.11 -21.46
C PRO A 103 -4.46 -14.33 -20.65
N ASP A 104 -3.25 -14.76 -20.93
CA ASP A 104 -2.54 -15.80 -20.21
C ASP A 104 -1.93 -15.33 -18.88
N LEU A 105 -1.89 -14.02 -18.62
CA LEU A 105 -1.48 -13.44 -17.34
C LEU A 105 -2.69 -13.19 -16.43
N VAL A 106 -2.46 -13.27 -15.12
CA VAL A 106 -3.49 -12.90 -14.13
C VAL A 106 -3.25 -11.44 -13.72
N TRP A 107 -3.99 -10.55 -14.36
CA TRP A 107 -3.92 -9.12 -14.08
C TRP A 107 -4.82 -8.73 -12.91
N SER A 108 -4.32 -8.01 -11.93
CA SER A 108 -5.15 -7.49 -10.85
C SER A 108 -4.70 -6.09 -10.40
N GLU A 109 -5.66 -5.22 -10.18
CA GLU A 109 -5.45 -4.05 -9.36
C GLU A 109 -5.18 -4.49 -7.93
N ALA A 110 -4.22 -3.84 -7.26
CA ALA A 110 -3.90 -4.06 -5.86
C ALA A 110 -3.83 -2.69 -5.18
N LYS A 111 -4.97 -2.19 -4.73
CA LYS A 111 -5.09 -0.84 -4.17
C LYS A 111 -4.99 -0.87 -2.65
N LEU A 112 -4.12 -0.03 -2.10
CA LEU A 112 -3.91 0.09 -0.66
C LEU A 112 -4.89 1.11 -0.04
N VAL A 113 -5.71 0.67 0.90
CA VAL A 113 -6.37 1.56 1.87
C VAL A 113 -5.43 1.72 3.05
N GLY A 114 -4.94 2.95 3.26
CA GLY A 114 -3.90 3.26 4.22
C GLY A 114 -2.78 4.08 3.58
N SER A 115 -1.65 4.17 4.27
CA SER A 115 -0.48 4.88 3.77
C SER A 115 0.81 4.13 4.09
N ALA A 116 1.85 4.34 3.28
CA ALA A 116 3.17 3.77 3.54
C ALA A 116 3.73 4.23 4.91
N VAL A 117 3.51 5.49 5.29
CA VAL A 117 3.89 6.02 6.61
C VAL A 117 3.15 5.28 7.73
N GLY A 118 1.83 5.10 7.59
CA GLY A 118 1.03 4.35 8.56
C GLY A 118 1.51 2.91 8.70
N MET A 119 1.74 2.21 7.59
CA MET A 119 2.28 0.84 7.60
C MET A 119 3.64 0.75 8.31
N ALA A 120 4.54 1.71 8.06
CA ALA A 120 5.86 1.75 8.71
C ALA A 120 5.75 1.89 10.24
N HIS A 121 4.67 2.48 10.75
CA HIS A 121 4.37 2.63 12.18
C HIS A 121 3.39 1.56 12.72
N GLY A 122 3.13 0.51 11.95
CA GLY A 122 2.26 -0.59 12.38
C GLY A 122 0.77 -0.25 12.43
N LEU A 123 0.33 0.83 11.77
CA LEU A 123 -1.08 1.15 11.63
C LEU A 123 -1.75 0.17 10.67
N PRO A 124 -3.04 -0.15 10.88
CA PRO A 124 -3.77 -1.06 10.01
C PRO A 124 -3.86 -0.51 8.59
N CYS A 125 -3.77 -1.43 7.63
CA CYS A 125 -4.00 -1.16 6.22
C CYS A 125 -4.79 -2.31 5.60
N MET A 126 -5.25 -2.13 4.36
CA MET A 126 -5.90 -3.20 3.60
C MET A 126 -5.49 -3.07 2.13
N ILE A 127 -5.01 -4.16 1.55
CA ILE A 127 -4.79 -4.27 0.10
C ILE A 127 -6.03 -4.92 -0.51
N VAL A 128 -6.70 -4.21 -1.40
CA VAL A 128 -7.88 -4.68 -2.13
C VAL A 128 -7.46 -5.14 -3.51
N LEU A 129 -7.65 -6.43 -3.79
CA LEU A 129 -7.46 -7.01 -5.12
C LEU A 129 -8.77 -6.85 -5.91
N GLY A 130 -8.69 -6.28 -7.11
CA GLY A 130 -9.84 -5.92 -7.96
C GLY A 130 -10.50 -7.08 -8.69
N GLU A 131 -10.23 -8.32 -8.28
CA GLU A 131 -10.76 -9.54 -8.89
C GLU A 131 -11.50 -10.37 -7.84
N HIS A 132 -12.37 -11.29 -8.29
CA HIS A 132 -13.16 -12.14 -7.41
C HIS A 132 -12.69 -13.61 -7.36
N ASP A 133 -11.42 -13.86 -7.72
CA ASP A 133 -10.84 -15.21 -7.74
C ASP A 133 -10.15 -15.54 -6.41
N PRO A 134 -10.67 -16.51 -5.62
CA PRO A 134 -10.02 -16.95 -4.38
C PRO A 134 -8.63 -17.58 -4.60
N ALA A 135 -8.33 -18.10 -5.80
CA ALA A 135 -7.00 -18.64 -6.10
C ALA A 135 -5.97 -17.51 -6.22
N LEU A 136 -6.35 -16.37 -6.81
CA LEU A 136 -5.53 -15.17 -6.85
C LEU A 136 -5.23 -14.68 -5.42
N LEU A 137 -6.25 -14.58 -4.56
CA LEU A 137 -6.06 -14.14 -3.18
C LEU A 137 -5.02 -15.00 -2.47
N ARG A 138 -5.14 -16.33 -2.53
CA ARG A 138 -4.18 -17.24 -1.90
C ARG A 138 -2.76 -17.08 -2.46
N ARG A 139 -2.60 -16.89 -3.77
CA ARG A 139 -1.29 -16.68 -4.39
C ARG A 139 -0.62 -15.41 -3.87
N VAL A 140 -1.36 -14.31 -3.77
CA VAL A 140 -0.84 -13.03 -3.27
C VAL A 140 -0.54 -13.12 -1.77
N GLN A 141 -1.42 -13.72 -0.97
CA GLN A 141 -1.19 -13.94 0.47
C GLN A 141 0.06 -14.79 0.73
N ASN A 142 0.29 -15.83 -0.07
CA ASN A 142 1.49 -16.67 0.07
C ASN A 142 2.78 -15.90 -0.28
N SER A 143 2.74 -15.00 -1.26
CA SER A 143 3.89 -14.17 -1.64
C SER A 143 4.18 -13.04 -0.65
N LEU A 144 3.17 -12.59 0.10
CA LEU A 144 3.25 -11.53 1.11
C LEU A 144 2.73 -12.04 2.48
N PRO A 145 3.37 -13.06 3.07
CA PRO A 145 2.85 -13.71 4.28
C PRO A 145 2.71 -12.76 5.48
N GLY A 146 3.53 -11.73 5.57
CA GLY A 146 3.45 -10.71 6.62
C GLY A 146 2.23 -9.79 6.51
N LEU A 147 1.52 -9.80 5.36
CA LEU A 147 0.30 -9.02 5.12
C LEU A 147 -0.91 -9.90 4.81
N ALA A 148 -0.83 -11.22 4.96
CA ALA A 148 -1.87 -12.15 4.49
C ALA A 148 -3.27 -11.77 5.00
N ASP A 149 -3.41 -11.39 6.27
CA ASP A 149 -4.68 -10.99 6.90
C ASP A 149 -5.14 -9.58 6.48
N GLN A 150 -4.30 -8.83 5.76
CA GLN A 150 -4.55 -7.47 5.30
C GLN A 150 -4.73 -7.41 3.77
N ILE A 151 -4.97 -8.55 3.12
CA ILE A 151 -5.24 -8.66 1.69
C ILE A 151 -6.62 -9.28 1.51
N THR A 152 -7.46 -8.62 0.72
CA THR A 152 -8.84 -9.07 0.45
C THR A 152 -9.21 -8.92 -1.01
N LEU A 153 -10.20 -9.67 -1.45
CA LEU A 153 -10.88 -9.44 -2.73
C LEU A 153 -11.94 -8.36 -2.56
N GLY A 154 -12.14 -7.52 -3.55
CA GLY A 154 -13.18 -6.50 -3.48
C GLY A 154 -13.15 -5.52 -4.66
N ASP A 155 -13.99 -4.50 -4.57
CA ASP A 155 -14.03 -3.44 -5.56
C ASP A 155 -12.88 -2.44 -5.34
N ALA A 156 -11.78 -2.67 -6.04
CA ALA A 156 -10.60 -1.79 -5.97
C ALA A 156 -10.89 -0.35 -6.46
N ALA A 157 -11.95 -0.14 -7.25
CA ALA A 157 -12.35 1.19 -7.72
C ALA A 157 -12.85 2.09 -6.58
N LEU A 158 -13.27 1.54 -5.45
CA LEU A 158 -13.67 2.31 -4.27
C LEU A 158 -12.47 2.94 -3.53
N VAL A 159 -11.28 2.34 -3.63
CA VAL A 159 -10.11 2.71 -2.81
C VAL A 159 -9.66 4.16 -2.99
N PRO A 160 -9.57 4.74 -4.20
CA PRO A 160 -9.21 6.14 -4.36
C PRO A 160 -10.16 7.09 -3.63
N GLY A 161 -11.47 6.83 -3.68
CA GLY A 161 -12.49 7.60 -2.97
C GLY A 161 -12.37 7.50 -1.45
N VAL A 162 -12.16 6.29 -0.94
CA VAL A 162 -11.94 6.03 0.49
C VAL A 162 -10.71 6.77 0.99
N ASN A 163 -9.57 6.63 0.31
CA ASN A 163 -8.32 7.31 0.69
C ASN A 163 -8.46 8.84 0.64
N ARG A 164 -9.13 9.37 -0.39
CA ARG A 164 -9.38 10.81 -0.50
C ARG A 164 -10.23 11.33 0.66
N ALA A 165 -11.35 10.68 0.95
CA ALA A 165 -12.24 11.07 2.05
C ALA A 165 -11.53 11.02 3.41
N ALA A 166 -10.80 9.95 3.68
CA ALA A 166 -10.04 9.79 4.91
C ALA A 166 -8.92 10.84 5.03
N THR A 167 -8.18 11.09 3.95
CA THR A 167 -7.11 12.10 3.93
C THR A 167 -7.67 13.50 4.15
N GLU A 168 -8.77 13.86 3.49
CA GLU A 168 -9.40 15.16 3.66
C GLU A 168 -9.90 15.36 5.10
N ALA A 169 -10.60 14.39 5.66
CA ALA A 169 -11.09 14.44 7.04
C ALA A 169 -9.94 14.58 8.04
N ALA A 170 -8.87 13.78 7.88
CA ALA A 170 -7.70 13.86 8.74
C ALA A 170 -7.00 15.22 8.66
N LEU A 171 -6.78 15.75 7.45
CA LEU A 171 -6.12 17.05 7.27
C LEU A 171 -6.97 18.18 7.84
N ARG A 172 -8.28 18.17 7.64
CA ARG A 172 -9.18 19.18 8.25
C ARG A 172 -9.06 19.16 9.78
N ALA A 173 -9.10 17.97 10.39
CA ALA A 173 -9.00 17.81 11.83
C ALA A 173 -7.64 18.29 12.38
N VAL A 174 -6.52 17.85 11.80
CA VAL A 174 -5.20 18.21 12.32
C VAL A 174 -4.85 19.68 12.10
N ILE A 175 -5.26 20.28 10.97
CA ILE A 175 -5.04 21.72 10.71
C ILE A 175 -5.88 22.58 11.67
N ALA A 176 -7.13 22.21 11.91
CA ALA A 176 -7.97 22.91 12.86
C ALA A 176 -7.42 22.84 14.27
N LEU A 177 -7.04 21.65 14.72
CA LEU A 177 -6.46 21.42 16.04
C LEU A 177 -5.14 22.20 16.22
N GLU A 178 -4.24 22.17 15.22
CA GLU A 178 -2.97 22.91 15.28
C GLU A 178 -3.20 24.41 15.47
N ARG A 179 -4.16 25.00 14.75
CA ARG A 179 -4.52 26.41 14.88
C ARG A 179 -5.09 26.74 16.26
N GLU A 180 -6.05 25.95 16.72
CA GLU A 180 -6.68 26.13 18.04
C GLU A 180 -5.65 26.10 19.17
N LEU A 181 -4.78 25.09 19.21
CA LEU A 181 -3.75 24.95 20.22
C LEU A 181 -2.70 26.08 20.13
N SER A 182 -2.36 26.52 18.92
CA SER A 182 -1.44 27.65 18.72
C SER A 182 -2.04 28.96 19.23
N ASP A 183 -3.31 29.21 18.95
CA ASP A 183 -4.03 30.41 19.42
C ASP A 183 -4.17 30.44 20.96
N MET A 184 -4.24 29.27 21.59
CA MET A 184 -4.21 29.11 23.04
C MET A 184 -2.80 29.31 23.66
N GLY A 185 -1.77 29.49 22.84
CA GLY A 185 -0.37 29.63 23.29
C GLY A 185 0.27 28.33 23.76
N VAL A 186 -0.24 27.16 23.32
CA VAL A 186 0.33 25.86 23.68
C VAL A 186 1.72 25.70 23.06
N PRO A 187 2.73 25.26 23.83
CA PRO A 187 4.08 25.02 23.29
C PRO A 187 4.10 24.02 22.15
N ARG A 188 4.93 24.28 21.12
CA ARG A 188 5.02 23.45 19.92
C ARG A 188 5.19 21.95 20.21
N ALA A 189 6.03 21.58 21.16
CA ALA A 189 6.26 20.19 21.54
C ALA A 189 4.98 19.45 21.99
N LEU A 190 4.06 20.15 22.66
CA LEU A 190 2.78 19.58 23.07
C LEU A 190 1.81 19.47 21.89
N ILE A 191 1.83 20.44 20.97
CA ILE A 191 1.07 20.37 19.72
C ILE A 191 1.53 19.16 18.89
N ASP A 192 2.84 18.98 18.71
CA ASP A 192 3.39 17.85 17.98
C ASP A 192 2.99 16.51 18.60
N ALA A 193 3.01 16.41 19.93
CA ALA A 193 2.57 15.22 20.65
C ALA A 193 1.05 14.96 20.48
N ALA A 194 0.23 16.01 20.46
CA ALA A 194 -1.20 15.89 20.23
C ALA A 194 -1.50 15.39 18.79
N LEU A 195 -0.87 16.01 17.78
CA LEU A 195 -1.08 15.66 16.37
C LEU A 195 -0.53 14.28 16.02
N GLY A 196 0.68 13.96 16.48
CA GLY A 196 1.37 12.71 16.13
C GLY A 196 1.08 11.53 17.04
N GLY A 197 0.52 11.76 18.22
CA GLY A 197 0.25 10.74 19.24
C GLY A 197 -1.22 10.61 19.59
N THR A 198 -1.82 11.68 20.10
CA THR A 198 -3.20 11.62 20.60
C THR A 198 -4.20 11.38 19.46
N VAL A 199 -4.13 12.13 18.37
CA VAL A 199 -5.07 12.01 17.24
C VAL A 199 -5.07 10.60 16.63
N PRO A 200 -3.92 10.03 16.20
CA PRO A 200 -3.91 8.68 15.65
C PRO A 200 -4.28 7.62 16.70
N GLY A 201 -3.90 7.77 17.95
CA GLY A 201 -4.25 6.85 19.04
C GLY A 201 -5.74 6.80 19.31
N VAL A 202 -6.40 7.95 19.35
CA VAL A 202 -7.88 8.04 19.51
C VAL A 202 -8.60 7.45 18.30
N SER A 203 -8.15 7.75 17.08
CA SER A 203 -8.71 7.18 15.85
C SER A 203 -8.65 5.65 15.85
N LEU A 204 -7.49 5.09 16.22
CA LEU A 204 -7.30 3.65 16.32
C LEU A 204 -8.19 3.02 17.40
N SER A 205 -8.31 3.67 18.56
CA SER A 205 -9.16 3.19 19.67
C SER A 205 -10.65 3.25 19.31
N TYR A 206 -11.08 4.29 18.58
CA TYR A 206 -12.43 4.39 18.06
C TYR A 206 -12.76 3.23 17.12
N GLN A 207 -11.89 3.02 16.14
CA GLN A 207 -12.04 1.94 15.15
C GLN A 207 -12.10 0.56 15.79
N ARG A 208 -11.37 0.33 16.88
CA ARG A 208 -11.33 -0.94 17.63
C ARG A 208 -12.41 -1.08 18.71
N GLY A 209 -13.22 -0.04 18.95
CA GLY A 209 -14.22 -0.04 20.03
C GLY A 209 -13.61 -0.04 21.44
N THR A 210 -12.38 0.45 21.60
CA THR A 210 -11.63 0.44 22.86
C THR A 210 -11.47 1.81 23.51
N LEU A 211 -12.31 2.78 23.15
CA LEU A 211 -12.28 4.12 23.76
C LEU A 211 -12.47 4.07 25.27
N GLY A 212 -11.65 4.83 26.00
CA GLY A 212 -11.81 5.06 27.43
C GLY A 212 -13.04 5.91 27.77
N GLY A 213 -13.41 5.96 29.04
CA GLY A 213 -14.63 6.65 29.51
C GLY A 213 -14.69 8.14 29.15
N PHE A 214 -13.56 8.85 29.18
CA PHE A 214 -13.45 10.24 28.78
C PHE A 214 -13.79 10.42 27.30
N ALA A 215 -13.17 9.65 26.41
CA ALA A 215 -13.39 9.75 24.98
C ALA A 215 -14.84 9.33 24.58
N ARG A 216 -15.42 8.32 25.25
CA ARG A 216 -16.82 7.92 25.02
C ARG A 216 -17.82 9.05 25.33
N LYS A 217 -17.57 9.85 26.38
CA LYS A 217 -18.41 11.02 26.68
C LYS A 217 -18.34 12.07 25.57
N ILE A 218 -17.16 12.28 25.01
CA ILE A 218 -16.99 13.20 23.88
C ILE A 218 -17.75 12.69 22.64
N VAL A 219 -17.72 11.38 22.35
CA VAL A 219 -18.49 10.81 21.24
C VAL A 219 -19.99 11.08 21.44
N GLN A 220 -20.54 10.85 22.64
CA GLN A 220 -21.94 11.14 22.94
C GLN A 220 -22.30 12.61 22.69
N GLN A 221 -21.44 13.56 23.11
CA GLN A 221 -21.65 14.98 22.88
C GLN A 221 -21.69 15.32 21.37
N ILE A 222 -20.76 14.74 20.60
CA ILE A 222 -20.71 14.97 19.15
C ILE A 222 -21.97 14.42 18.45
N GLU A 223 -22.46 13.25 18.89
CA GLU A 223 -23.68 12.63 18.34
C GLU A 223 -24.95 13.43 18.69
N GLU A 224 -24.98 14.12 19.81
CA GLU A 224 -26.10 14.98 20.25
C GLU A 224 -26.12 16.32 19.50
N GLU A 225 -24.99 16.78 18.95
CA GLU A 225 -24.86 18.05 18.22
C GLU A 225 -25.18 17.93 16.71
N GLY A 226 -25.23 16.73 16.15
CA GLY A 226 -25.44 16.44 14.72
C GLY A 226 -26.81 15.95 14.40
#